data_3d2981dbc0705c9c022129231a06df6a
#
_entry.id   3d2981dbc0705c9c022129231a06df6a
#
_cell.length_a   1.000
_cell.length_b   1.000
_cell.length_c   1.000
_cell.angle_alpha   90.00
_cell.angle_beta   90.00
_cell.angle_gamma   90.00
#
_symmetry.space_group_name_H-M   'P 1'
#
loop_
_entity.id
_entity.type
_entity.pdbx_description
1 polymer ?
#
loop_
_entity_poly.entity_id
_entity_poly.type
_entity_poly.pdbx_seq_one_letter_code
_entity_poly.pdbx_strand_id
1 'polypeptide(L)'
;MATFDFSEKLPFGEMFLVKSSEIEGRIDVGFYQHYQPNINSIKLSKLASMQGGKRLPKGRDYTDDETDFLYFRVSDMEEYGNTNFENCKFITAETYKELARYELFEDDLVISIAGTIGKIQRIKSIPQDKKIILTENCAKISIKDVNELNPEYLCLILKTEFVQQQIMASSIQTTIPKLGLDKVLALKIPVIPPLDVQDEIIHRYENALLARNNKLKQAQTLLNSINSYLLGELGITLPETDNSLNSRIFTVQMSEVGGGAFDPFTQFNKHYRIEGGKYPNERLDNIAFLQKGQSITSDDIVSGDYPVIAGGQTSPYSHNVCNHKGNVITVSASGAYSGYVWYHDYPIFASDCTVIFSKDENELITEFLAEVLKVKQQEIYLLQKGAGQPHVYPNDLAKLNIPLPDKPTQQKIIAHIQAIKAQAATLQAEAEQLLSQAKAEIEQMILGGAQ
;
A
#
# COMPACT_ATOMS: atom_id res chain seq x y z
N MET A 1 -12.43 47.11 -32.64
CA MET A 1 -12.62 46.46 -31.34
C MET A 1 -11.25 46.38 -30.71
N ALA A 2 -11.03 47.03 -29.58
CA ALA A 2 -9.77 46.94 -28.87
C ALA A 2 -9.66 45.52 -28.25
N THR A 3 -8.68 44.74 -28.68
CA THR A 3 -8.33 43.49 -28.05
C THR A 3 -7.72 43.82 -26.70
N PHE A 4 -8.41 43.47 -25.64
CA PHE A 4 -7.90 43.63 -24.28
C PHE A 4 -6.93 42.45 -24.02
N ASP A 5 -5.64 42.76 -23.92
CA ASP A 5 -4.65 41.74 -23.53
C ASP A 5 -4.57 41.68 -21.99
N PHE A 6 -5.03 40.57 -21.45
CA PHE A 6 -5.04 40.33 -19.99
C PHE A 6 -3.70 39.78 -19.49
N SER A 7 -2.80 39.30 -20.35
CA SER A 7 -1.55 38.64 -19.97
C SER A 7 -0.59 39.56 -19.22
N GLU A 8 -0.63 40.90 -19.51
CA GLU A 8 0.20 41.88 -18.80
C GLU A 8 -0.28 42.26 -17.39
N LYS A 9 -1.54 41.98 -17.02
CA LYS A 9 -2.14 42.43 -15.76
C LYS A 9 -2.35 41.39 -14.70
N LEU A 10 -2.17 40.10 -15.03
CA LEU A 10 -2.33 38.98 -14.09
C LEU A 10 -1.13 38.03 -14.10
N PRO A 11 -0.03 38.39 -13.43
CA PRO A 11 1.22 37.61 -13.47
C PRO A 11 1.16 36.23 -12.77
N PHE A 12 0.04 35.83 -12.14
CA PHE A 12 -0.09 34.62 -11.32
C PHE A 12 -1.38 33.84 -11.55
N GLY A 13 -1.93 33.79 -12.76
CA GLY A 13 -3.18 33.07 -12.96
C GLY A 13 -3.38 32.54 -14.38
N GLU A 14 -3.83 31.32 -14.50
CA GLU A 14 -4.42 30.80 -15.71
C GLU A 14 -5.76 31.51 -15.94
N MET A 15 -5.94 32.09 -17.14
CA MET A 15 -7.18 32.72 -17.51
C MET A 15 -7.87 31.86 -18.55
N PHE A 16 -9.14 31.57 -18.34
CA PHE A 16 -9.98 30.90 -19.30
C PHE A 16 -11.31 31.69 -19.46
N LEU A 17 -11.92 31.57 -20.63
CA LEU A 17 -13.18 32.22 -20.94
C LEU A 17 -14.29 31.17 -20.97
N VAL A 18 -15.37 31.46 -20.24
CA VAL A 18 -16.61 30.69 -20.29
C VAL A 18 -17.71 31.54 -20.92
N LYS A 19 -18.46 30.97 -21.87
CA LYS A 19 -19.60 31.67 -22.43
C LYS A 19 -20.69 31.79 -21.37
N SER A 20 -21.39 32.93 -21.35
CA SER A 20 -22.48 33.14 -20.38
C SER A 20 -23.60 32.10 -20.49
N SER A 21 -23.81 31.52 -21.68
CA SER A 21 -24.73 30.39 -21.89
C SER A 21 -24.29 29.06 -21.28
N GLU A 22 -23.02 28.94 -20.90
CA GLU A 22 -22.40 27.75 -20.29
C GLU A 22 -22.33 27.84 -18.75
N ILE A 23 -22.71 29.02 -18.20
CA ILE A 23 -22.78 29.24 -16.75
C ILE A 23 -24.01 28.56 -16.17
N GLU A 24 -23.81 27.43 -15.50
CA GLU A 24 -24.90 26.59 -14.92
C GLU A 24 -25.28 27.05 -13.50
N GLY A 25 -25.38 28.36 -13.23
CA GLY A 25 -25.75 28.87 -11.89
C GLY A 25 -24.67 28.81 -10.84
N ARG A 26 -23.41 28.50 -11.22
CA ARG A 26 -22.21 28.51 -10.36
C ARG A 26 -21.22 29.53 -10.95
N ILE A 27 -20.44 30.14 -10.02
CA ILE A 27 -19.40 31.14 -10.44
C ILE A 27 -18.02 30.68 -9.93
N ASP A 28 -17.86 29.42 -9.47
CA ASP A 28 -16.57 28.95 -8.98
C ASP A 28 -15.62 28.57 -10.14
N VAL A 29 -14.43 29.14 -10.08
CA VAL A 29 -13.40 29.03 -11.11
C VAL A 29 -12.96 27.57 -11.31
N GLY A 30 -12.80 26.81 -10.21
CA GLY A 30 -12.35 25.42 -10.26
C GLY A 30 -13.28 24.49 -11.03
N PHE A 31 -14.60 24.78 -11.04
CA PHE A 31 -15.56 24.02 -11.86
C PHE A 31 -15.32 24.24 -13.36
N TYR A 32 -15.07 25.49 -13.76
CA TYR A 32 -14.93 25.82 -15.17
C TYR A 32 -13.54 25.60 -15.73
N GLN A 33 -12.50 25.52 -14.95
CA GLN A 33 -11.14 25.17 -15.40
C GLN A 33 -11.09 23.80 -16.10
N HIS A 34 -11.94 22.88 -15.68
CA HIS A 34 -11.99 21.50 -16.20
C HIS A 34 -13.26 21.21 -17.02
N TYR A 35 -14.06 22.26 -17.30
CA TYR A 35 -15.31 22.12 -18.04
C TYR A 35 -15.06 21.88 -19.54
N GLN A 36 -15.47 20.71 -20.02
CA GLN A 36 -15.45 20.38 -21.46
C GLN A 36 -16.89 20.46 -22.02
N PRO A 37 -17.30 21.60 -22.56
CA PRO A 37 -18.71 21.86 -22.95
C PRO A 37 -19.21 21.05 -24.15
N ASN A 38 -18.30 20.45 -24.93
CA ASN A 38 -18.63 19.91 -26.26
C ASN A 38 -18.86 18.40 -26.29
N ILE A 39 -18.87 17.71 -25.13
CA ILE A 39 -19.13 16.27 -25.07
C ILE A 39 -20.64 16.05 -24.98
N ASN A 40 -21.18 15.31 -25.96
CA ASN A 40 -22.56 14.85 -25.91
C ASN A 40 -22.75 13.95 -24.69
N SER A 41 -23.57 14.36 -23.74
CA SER A 41 -23.66 13.72 -22.42
C SER A 41 -25.08 13.72 -21.87
N ILE A 42 -25.35 12.75 -21.00
CA ILE A 42 -26.60 12.63 -20.25
C ILE A 42 -26.33 12.66 -18.74
N LYS A 43 -27.31 13.07 -17.95
CA LYS A 43 -27.16 13.03 -16.49
C LYS A 43 -27.18 11.60 -15.96
N LEU A 44 -26.31 11.28 -14.99
CA LEU A 44 -26.29 9.97 -14.34
C LEU A 44 -27.67 9.58 -13.76
N SER A 45 -28.46 10.57 -13.31
CA SER A 45 -29.84 10.36 -12.83
C SER A 45 -30.78 9.71 -13.84
N LYS A 46 -30.48 9.78 -15.14
CA LYS A 46 -31.27 9.06 -16.18
C LYS A 46 -30.92 7.58 -16.24
N LEU A 47 -29.65 7.22 -15.95
CA LEU A 47 -29.09 5.88 -16.08
C LEU A 47 -29.21 5.05 -14.79
N ALA A 48 -29.12 5.71 -13.64
CA ALA A 48 -29.03 5.03 -12.36
C ALA A 48 -29.83 5.72 -11.25
N SER A 49 -30.12 4.99 -10.21
CA SER A 49 -30.60 5.48 -8.93
C SER A 49 -29.46 5.44 -7.90
N MET A 50 -29.64 6.18 -6.79
CA MET A 50 -28.59 6.25 -5.78
C MET A 50 -29.17 6.21 -4.38
N GLN A 51 -28.46 5.55 -3.46
CA GLN A 51 -28.79 5.46 -2.05
C GLN A 51 -27.53 5.61 -1.21
N GLY A 52 -27.53 6.54 -0.25
CA GLY A 52 -26.46 6.65 0.74
C GLY A 52 -26.48 5.47 1.70
N GLY A 53 -25.31 5.04 2.14
CA GLY A 53 -25.17 4.07 3.21
C GLY A 53 -25.54 4.67 4.57
N LYS A 54 -25.35 3.93 5.65
CA LYS A 54 -25.83 4.30 6.98
C LYS A 54 -24.79 3.99 8.06
N ARG A 55 -24.62 4.92 9.01
CA ARG A 55 -23.86 4.71 10.25
C ARG A 55 -24.51 3.66 11.12
N LEU A 56 -23.69 2.94 11.88
CA LEU A 56 -24.19 2.05 12.92
C LEU A 56 -25.15 2.78 13.85
N PRO A 57 -26.30 2.16 14.25
CA PRO A 57 -27.23 2.71 15.19
C PRO A 57 -26.58 3.02 16.54
N LYS A 58 -27.11 3.99 17.28
CA LYS A 58 -26.60 4.35 18.60
C LYS A 58 -26.64 3.14 19.54
N GLY A 59 -25.51 2.83 20.16
CA GLY A 59 -25.36 1.67 21.06
C GLY A 59 -25.07 0.35 20.35
N ARG A 60 -24.89 0.36 19.02
CA ARG A 60 -24.38 -0.76 18.25
C ARG A 60 -22.90 -0.54 17.91
N ASP A 61 -22.13 -1.62 17.85
CA ASP A 61 -20.72 -1.61 17.50
C ASP A 61 -20.37 -2.80 16.61
N TYR A 62 -19.14 -2.85 16.13
CA TYR A 62 -18.59 -4.02 15.47
C TYR A 62 -18.45 -5.17 16.46
N THR A 63 -18.41 -6.41 15.94
CA THR A 63 -18.07 -7.59 16.73
C THR A 63 -16.79 -8.21 16.18
N ASP A 64 -16.00 -8.83 17.07
CA ASP A 64 -14.85 -9.62 16.68
C ASP A 64 -15.22 -11.08 16.36
N ASP A 65 -16.45 -11.50 16.72
CA ASP A 65 -16.99 -12.79 16.33
C ASP A 65 -17.32 -12.80 14.84
N GLU A 66 -16.92 -13.84 14.14
CA GLU A 66 -17.28 -14.04 12.74
C GLU A 66 -18.80 -14.25 12.60
N THR A 67 -19.42 -13.45 11.73
CA THR A 67 -20.84 -13.53 11.43
C THR A 67 -21.07 -13.55 9.92
N ASP A 68 -22.33 -13.79 9.50
CA ASP A 68 -22.74 -13.71 8.09
C ASP A 68 -22.98 -12.26 7.64
N PHE A 69 -22.78 -11.27 8.52
CA PHE A 69 -23.11 -9.87 8.28
C PHE A 69 -21.86 -9.00 8.30
N LEU A 70 -21.56 -8.38 7.16
CA LEU A 70 -20.39 -7.53 6.95
C LEU A 70 -20.79 -6.07 6.86
N TYR A 71 -19.88 -5.19 7.27
CA TYR A 71 -20.03 -3.75 7.16
C TYR A 71 -18.92 -3.19 6.29
N PHE A 72 -19.27 -2.73 5.08
CA PHE A 72 -18.35 -2.30 4.03
C PHE A 72 -18.06 -0.80 4.14
N ARG A 73 -16.77 -0.45 4.25
CA ARG A 73 -16.28 0.92 4.48
C ARG A 73 -15.44 1.40 3.31
N VAL A 74 -15.13 2.71 3.29
CA VAL A 74 -14.19 3.30 2.30
C VAL A 74 -12.82 2.62 2.32
N SER A 75 -12.35 2.19 3.51
CA SER A 75 -11.09 1.45 3.67
C SER A 75 -11.09 0.06 3.04
N ASP A 76 -12.28 -0.51 2.83
CA ASP A 76 -12.46 -1.86 2.30
C ASP A 76 -12.65 -1.84 0.78
N MET A 77 -12.69 -0.64 0.18
CA MET A 77 -12.77 -0.46 -1.28
C MET A 77 -11.39 -0.68 -1.91
N GLU A 78 -11.36 -1.54 -2.91
CA GLU A 78 -10.19 -1.78 -3.75
C GLU A 78 -10.16 -0.82 -4.94
N GLU A 79 -8.97 -0.43 -5.39
CA GLU A 79 -8.83 0.42 -6.57
C GLU A 79 -9.02 -0.39 -7.86
N TYR A 80 -8.55 -1.63 -7.86
CA TYR A 80 -8.57 -2.53 -9.00
C TYR A 80 -9.01 -3.94 -8.62
N GLY A 81 -9.63 -4.64 -9.56
CA GLY A 81 -9.98 -6.05 -9.41
C GLY A 81 -11.30 -6.32 -8.72
N ASN A 82 -11.41 -7.52 -8.16
CA ASN A 82 -12.60 -7.97 -7.45
C ASN A 82 -12.69 -7.33 -6.06
N THR A 83 -13.91 -7.26 -5.53
CA THR A 83 -14.12 -6.81 -4.16
C THR A 83 -13.52 -7.83 -3.18
N ASN A 84 -12.70 -7.33 -2.25
CA ASN A 84 -12.18 -8.15 -1.15
C ASN A 84 -12.97 -7.84 0.13
N PHE A 85 -13.63 -8.84 0.68
CA PHE A 85 -14.44 -8.70 1.88
C PHE A 85 -13.71 -9.15 3.16
N GLU A 86 -12.50 -9.68 3.07
CA GLU A 86 -11.74 -10.21 4.21
C GLU A 86 -11.44 -9.15 5.29
N ASN A 87 -11.28 -7.89 4.88
CA ASN A 87 -11.00 -6.79 5.78
C ASN A 87 -12.26 -6.09 6.33
N CYS A 88 -13.43 -6.49 5.88
CA CYS A 88 -14.69 -5.93 6.36
C CYS A 88 -14.89 -6.22 7.85
N LYS A 89 -15.55 -5.31 8.54
CA LYS A 89 -15.93 -5.52 9.94
C LYS A 89 -17.20 -6.36 10.03
N PHE A 90 -17.26 -7.22 11.03
CA PHE A 90 -18.47 -7.98 11.34
C PHE A 90 -19.45 -7.15 12.16
N ILE A 91 -20.74 -7.37 11.93
CA ILE A 91 -21.86 -6.81 12.72
C ILE A 91 -22.80 -7.92 13.14
N THR A 92 -23.59 -7.67 14.19
CA THR A 92 -24.56 -8.68 14.69
C THR A 92 -25.81 -8.76 13.79
N ALA A 93 -26.54 -9.86 13.88
CA ALA A 93 -27.80 -10.06 13.16
C ALA A 93 -28.86 -9.00 13.50
N GLU A 94 -28.89 -8.51 14.75
CA GLU A 94 -29.76 -7.41 15.18
C GLU A 94 -29.40 -6.11 14.48
N THR A 95 -28.10 -5.79 14.41
CA THR A 95 -27.59 -4.60 13.72
C THR A 95 -27.92 -4.68 12.22
N TYR A 96 -27.71 -5.84 11.62
CA TYR A 96 -28.09 -6.05 10.22
C TYR A 96 -29.59 -5.79 9.99
N LYS A 97 -30.50 -6.35 10.83
CA LYS A 97 -31.95 -6.15 10.68
C LYS A 97 -32.35 -4.67 10.69
N GLU A 98 -31.69 -3.84 11.53
CA GLU A 98 -31.93 -2.41 11.58
C GLU A 98 -31.41 -1.69 10.31
N LEU A 99 -30.40 -2.25 9.66
CA LEU A 99 -29.71 -1.66 8.51
C LEU A 99 -30.00 -2.34 7.16
N ALA A 100 -30.83 -3.39 7.12
CA ALA A 100 -31.04 -4.23 5.93
C ALA A 100 -31.40 -3.43 4.66
N ARG A 101 -32.03 -2.26 4.80
CA ARG A 101 -32.33 -1.35 3.68
C ARG A 101 -31.08 -0.89 2.93
N TYR A 102 -29.91 -0.89 3.58
CA TYR A 102 -28.63 -0.40 3.05
C TYR A 102 -27.72 -1.54 2.58
N GLU A 103 -28.29 -2.71 2.34
CA GLU A 103 -27.60 -3.88 1.82
C GLU A 103 -27.08 -3.64 0.40
N LEU A 104 -25.88 -4.13 0.13
CA LEU A 104 -25.24 -4.17 -1.18
C LEU A 104 -25.56 -5.51 -1.87
N PHE A 105 -25.76 -5.42 -3.17
CA PHE A 105 -25.97 -6.59 -4.03
C PHE A 105 -24.90 -6.66 -5.11
N GLU A 106 -24.78 -7.82 -5.75
CA GLU A 106 -23.96 -7.97 -6.96
C GLU A 106 -24.33 -6.88 -7.97
N ASP A 107 -23.29 -6.35 -8.61
CA ASP A 107 -23.37 -5.29 -9.62
C ASP A 107 -23.75 -3.90 -9.13
N ASP A 108 -24.03 -3.70 -7.84
CA ASP A 108 -24.07 -2.35 -7.28
C ASP A 108 -22.70 -1.67 -7.44
N LEU A 109 -22.67 -0.41 -7.82
CA LEU A 109 -21.46 0.40 -7.77
C LEU A 109 -21.44 1.21 -6.46
N VAL A 110 -20.32 1.24 -5.80
CA VAL A 110 -20.10 2.02 -4.59
C VAL A 110 -19.23 3.22 -4.91
N ILE A 111 -19.64 4.40 -4.45
CA ILE A 111 -18.87 5.64 -4.50
C ILE A 111 -18.63 6.16 -3.08
N SER A 112 -17.41 6.56 -2.77
CA SER A 112 -17.09 7.26 -1.53
C SER A 112 -17.52 8.72 -1.61
N ILE A 113 -18.26 9.20 -0.59
CA ILE A 113 -18.89 10.51 -0.55
C ILE A 113 -18.46 11.38 0.63
N ALA A 114 -17.62 10.86 1.53
CA ALA A 114 -17.08 11.62 2.67
C ALA A 114 -15.64 11.18 3.00
N GLY A 115 -14.80 12.12 3.36
CA GLY A 115 -13.36 11.91 3.57
C GLY A 115 -12.62 11.78 2.23
N THR A 116 -12.22 10.59 1.84
CA THR A 116 -11.73 10.32 0.48
C THR A 116 -12.94 10.28 -0.45
N ILE A 117 -13.06 11.27 -1.35
CA ILE A 117 -14.20 11.39 -2.26
C ILE A 117 -13.88 10.80 -3.63
N GLY A 118 -14.89 10.22 -4.29
CA GLY A 118 -14.82 9.80 -5.69
C GLY A 118 -14.15 8.45 -5.93
N LYS A 119 -13.79 7.69 -4.89
CA LYS A 119 -13.36 6.30 -5.06
C LYS A 119 -14.55 5.46 -5.54
N ILE A 120 -14.40 4.75 -6.64
CA ILE A 120 -15.48 3.97 -7.28
C ILE A 120 -15.09 2.50 -7.31
N GLN A 121 -16.04 1.64 -6.96
CA GLN A 121 -15.89 0.19 -7.09
C GLN A 121 -17.21 -0.48 -7.44
N ARG A 122 -17.18 -1.46 -8.36
CA ARG A 122 -18.27 -2.38 -8.59
C ARG A 122 -18.18 -3.52 -7.57
N ILE A 123 -19.30 -3.87 -6.98
CA ILE A 123 -19.41 -5.01 -6.06
C ILE A 123 -19.48 -6.29 -6.87
N LYS A 124 -18.51 -7.19 -6.64
CA LYS A 124 -18.39 -8.49 -7.33
C LYS A 124 -18.09 -9.59 -6.33
N SER A 125 -18.58 -10.79 -6.63
CA SER A 125 -18.22 -12.02 -5.89
C SER A 125 -18.57 -11.95 -4.41
N ILE A 126 -19.80 -11.50 -4.10
CA ILE A 126 -20.34 -11.58 -2.73
C ILE A 126 -20.37 -13.05 -2.30
N PRO A 127 -19.74 -13.45 -1.17
CA PRO A 127 -19.83 -14.80 -0.67
C PRO A 127 -21.29 -15.19 -0.42
N GLN A 128 -21.68 -16.42 -0.80
CA GLN A 128 -23.08 -16.86 -0.89
C GLN A 128 -23.85 -16.75 0.44
N ASP A 129 -23.16 -16.85 1.55
CA ASP A 129 -23.69 -16.82 2.93
C ASP A 129 -23.49 -15.47 3.63
N LYS A 130 -22.86 -14.48 2.98
CA LYS A 130 -22.60 -13.16 3.55
C LYS A 130 -23.59 -12.12 3.03
N LYS A 131 -23.95 -11.19 3.92
CA LYS A 131 -24.77 -10.00 3.63
C LYS A 131 -24.00 -8.75 4.02
N ILE A 132 -24.03 -7.74 3.16
CA ILE A 132 -23.09 -6.61 3.24
C ILE A 132 -23.85 -5.31 3.38
N ILE A 133 -23.61 -4.58 4.46
CA ILE A 133 -24.20 -3.27 4.73
C ILE A 133 -23.20 -2.17 4.37
N LEU A 134 -23.66 -1.12 3.71
CA LEU A 134 -22.86 0.02 3.28
C LEU A 134 -22.77 1.11 4.35
N THR A 135 -21.55 1.59 4.64
CA THR A 135 -21.28 2.72 5.54
C THR A 135 -21.85 4.06 5.03
N GLU A 136 -22.12 4.99 5.95
CA GLU A 136 -22.59 6.36 5.64
C GLU A 136 -21.60 7.21 4.82
N ASN A 137 -20.32 6.85 4.80
CA ASN A 137 -19.29 7.55 4.02
C ASN A 137 -19.28 7.13 2.54
N CYS A 138 -20.13 6.18 2.18
CA CYS A 138 -20.33 5.71 0.82
C CYS A 138 -21.79 5.80 0.40
N ALA A 139 -21.99 5.74 -0.90
CA ALA A 139 -23.33 5.56 -1.49
C ALA A 139 -23.27 4.48 -2.57
N LYS A 140 -24.36 3.74 -2.74
CA LYS A 140 -24.52 2.80 -3.83
C LYS A 140 -25.24 3.45 -5.01
N ILE A 141 -24.80 3.09 -6.18
CA ILE A 141 -25.39 3.46 -7.48
C ILE A 141 -25.91 2.17 -8.10
N SER A 142 -27.21 2.09 -8.35
CA SER A 142 -27.86 0.92 -8.94
C SER A 142 -28.37 1.31 -10.32
N ILE A 143 -27.95 0.59 -11.36
CA ILE A 143 -28.32 0.82 -12.75
C ILE A 143 -29.81 0.51 -12.95
N LYS A 144 -30.50 1.33 -13.72
CA LYS A 144 -31.94 1.19 -14.00
C LYS A 144 -32.23 0.10 -15.03
N ASP A 145 -31.40 0.00 -16.06
CA ASP A 145 -31.53 -0.99 -17.12
C ASP A 145 -30.15 -1.58 -17.48
N VAL A 146 -29.92 -2.80 -17.04
CA VAL A 146 -28.69 -3.55 -17.30
C VAL A 146 -28.62 -4.11 -18.72
N ASN A 147 -29.74 -4.10 -19.48
CA ASN A 147 -29.73 -4.51 -20.88
C ASN A 147 -29.23 -3.39 -21.80
N GLU A 148 -29.13 -2.16 -21.32
CA GLU A 148 -28.59 -1.03 -22.06
C GLU A 148 -27.22 -0.60 -21.54
N LEU A 149 -26.93 -0.80 -20.25
CA LEU A 149 -25.73 -0.34 -19.60
C LEU A 149 -25.09 -1.41 -18.72
N ASN A 150 -23.91 -1.87 -19.12
CA ASN A 150 -23.10 -2.81 -18.34
C ASN A 150 -22.55 -2.12 -17.07
N PRO A 151 -22.72 -2.73 -15.86
CA PRO A 151 -22.20 -2.16 -14.62
C PRO A 151 -20.71 -1.89 -14.61
N GLU A 152 -19.89 -2.76 -15.22
CA GLU A 152 -18.45 -2.54 -15.34
C GLU A 152 -18.14 -1.34 -16.22
N TYR A 153 -18.87 -1.16 -17.31
CA TYR A 153 -18.69 -0.03 -18.19
C TYR A 153 -19.00 1.29 -17.48
N LEU A 154 -20.12 1.36 -16.72
CA LEU A 154 -20.42 2.54 -15.90
C LEU A 154 -19.33 2.78 -14.84
N CYS A 155 -18.80 1.72 -14.22
CA CYS A 155 -17.68 1.82 -13.28
C CYS A 155 -16.45 2.46 -13.94
N LEU A 156 -16.12 2.05 -15.17
CA LEU A 156 -15.01 2.64 -15.95
C LEU A 156 -15.25 4.11 -16.26
N ILE A 157 -16.45 4.46 -16.74
CA ILE A 157 -16.81 5.87 -17.01
C ILE A 157 -16.65 6.72 -15.75
N LEU A 158 -17.17 6.27 -14.61
CA LEU A 158 -17.08 7.02 -13.36
C LEU A 158 -15.63 7.20 -12.87
N LYS A 159 -14.70 6.37 -13.33
CA LYS A 159 -13.26 6.46 -13.05
C LYS A 159 -12.48 7.31 -14.06
N THR A 160 -13.09 7.72 -15.19
CA THR A 160 -12.44 8.61 -16.17
C THR A 160 -12.09 9.95 -15.52
N GLU A 161 -11.04 10.59 -16.01
CA GLU A 161 -10.65 11.91 -15.55
C GLU A 161 -11.78 12.94 -15.78
N PHE A 162 -12.46 12.82 -16.91
CA PHE A 162 -13.64 13.65 -17.23
C PHE A 162 -14.71 13.62 -16.14
N VAL A 163 -15.04 12.48 -15.57
CA VAL A 163 -16.06 12.37 -14.51
C VAL A 163 -15.46 12.69 -13.15
N GLN A 164 -14.23 12.28 -12.86
CA GLN A 164 -13.55 12.55 -11.59
C GLN A 164 -13.36 14.06 -11.36
N GLN A 165 -13.03 14.82 -12.38
CA GLN A 165 -12.96 16.27 -12.30
C GLN A 165 -14.30 16.90 -11.92
N GLN A 166 -15.42 16.43 -12.48
CA GLN A 166 -16.76 16.87 -12.08
C GLN A 166 -17.08 16.54 -10.61
N ILE A 167 -16.67 15.34 -10.14
CA ILE A 167 -16.82 14.90 -8.74
C ILE A 167 -16.05 15.85 -7.82
N MET A 168 -14.78 16.13 -8.11
CA MET A 168 -13.94 17.01 -7.32
C MET A 168 -14.46 18.44 -7.30
N ALA A 169 -14.85 18.98 -8.45
CA ALA A 169 -15.45 20.31 -8.55
C ALA A 169 -16.80 20.43 -7.82
N SER A 170 -17.54 19.33 -7.67
CA SER A 170 -18.83 19.29 -6.98
C SER A 170 -18.73 19.08 -5.48
N SER A 171 -17.54 18.77 -4.97
CA SER A 171 -17.30 18.53 -3.56
C SER A 171 -17.26 19.83 -2.75
N ILE A 172 -17.78 19.79 -1.52
CA ILE A 172 -17.65 20.89 -0.56
C ILE A 172 -16.30 20.73 0.12
N GLN A 173 -15.40 21.67 -0.09
CA GLN A 173 -14.09 21.71 0.58
C GLN A 173 -14.24 22.26 2.00
N THR A 174 -14.39 21.35 2.94
CA THR A 174 -14.32 21.59 4.39
C THR A 174 -13.19 20.74 4.97
N THR A 175 -12.97 20.80 6.29
CA THR A 175 -12.00 19.94 6.99
C THR A 175 -12.21 18.44 6.69
N ILE A 176 -13.46 18.02 6.46
CA ILE A 176 -13.81 16.70 5.93
C ILE A 176 -14.62 16.93 4.66
N PRO A 177 -14.04 16.72 3.47
CA PRO A 177 -14.76 16.91 2.22
C PRO A 177 -16.01 16.04 2.14
N LYS A 178 -17.08 16.58 1.54
CA LYS A 178 -18.36 15.87 1.36
C LYS A 178 -18.91 16.08 -0.04
N LEU A 179 -19.53 15.05 -0.57
CA LEU A 179 -20.18 15.02 -1.88
C LEU A 179 -21.67 14.68 -1.72
N GLY A 180 -22.56 15.60 -2.11
CA GLY A 180 -24.00 15.38 -2.05
C GLY A 180 -24.48 14.36 -3.09
N LEU A 181 -25.47 13.53 -2.73
CA LEU A 181 -26.04 12.53 -3.64
C LEU A 181 -26.67 13.17 -4.89
N ASP A 182 -27.28 14.33 -4.72
CA ASP A 182 -27.84 15.14 -5.81
C ASP A 182 -26.77 15.60 -6.78
N LYS A 183 -25.57 15.91 -6.29
CA LYS A 183 -24.41 16.29 -7.11
C LYS A 183 -23.88 15.12 -7.93
N VAL A 184 -23.80 13.91 -7.32
CA VAL A 184 -23.42 12.70 -8.05
C VAL A 184 -24.45 12.37 -9.14
N LEU A 185 -25.74 12.42 -8.83
CA LEU A 185 -26.81 12.19 -9.83
C LEU A 185 -26.84 13.22 -10.96
N ALA A 186 -26.28 14.41 -10.75
CA ALA A 186 -26.17 15.48 -11.74
C ALA A 186 -24.93 15.35 -12.64
N LEU A 187 -24.01 14.41 -12.37
CA LEU A 187 -22.81 14.18 -13.19
C LEU A 187 -23.19 13.95 -14.66
N LYS A 188 -22.43 14.58 -15.53
CA LYS A 188 -22.54 14.42 -16.99
C LYS A 188 -21.77 13.17 -17.39
N ILE A 189 -22.49 12.20 -17.91
CA ILE A 189 -21.95 10.92 -18.39
C ILE A 189 -21.97 10.95 -19.92
N PRO A 190 -20.89 10.59 -20.62
CA PRO A 190 -20.88 10.47 -22.08
C PRO A 190 -22.02 9.59 -22.58
N VAL A 191 -22.49 9.80 -23.80
CA VAL A 191 -23.55 8.99 -24.39
C VAL A 191 -23.10 7.52 -24.40
N ILE A 192 -24.03 6.65 -23.98
CA ILE A 192 -23.76 5.23 -23.81
C ILE A 192 -23.81 4.55 -25.18
N PRO A 193 -22.73 3.88 -25.64
CA PRO A 193 -22.74 3.11 -26.88
C PRO A 193 -23.49 1.78 -26.71
N PRO A 194 -23.76 1.04 -27.79
CA PRO A 194 -24.32 -0.31 -27.73
C PRO A 194 -23.46 -1.26 -26.87
N LEU A 195 -24.06 -2.33 -26.33
CA LEU A 195 -23.42 -3.25 -25.38
C LEU A 195 -22.15 -3.91 -25.94
N ASP A 196 -22.13 -4.25 -27.22
CA ASP A 196 -20.95 -4.84 -27.88
C ASP A 196 -19.71 -3.90 -27.82
N VAL A 197 -19.92 -2.60 -27.98
CA VAL A 197 -18.84 -1.59 -27.81
C VAL A 197 -18.44 -1.44 -26.36
N GLN A 198 -19.42 -1.47 -25.43
CA GLN A 198 -19.13 -1.45 -24.00
C GLN A 198 -18.26 -2.65 -23.60
N ASP A 199 -18.61 -3.84 -24.07
CA ASP A 199 -17.88 -5.08 -23.77
C ASP A 199 -16.47 -5.05 -24.38
N GLU A 200 -16.29 -4.49 -25.59
CA GLU A 200 -14.94 -4.32 -26.16
C GLU A 200 -14.07 -3.44 -25.26
N ILE A 201 -14.59 -2.32 -24.75
CA ILE A 201 -13.88 -1.42 -23.84
C ILE A 201 -13.55 -2.12 -22.53
N ILE A 202 -14.49 -2.84 -21.96
CA ILE A 202 -14.28 -3.63 -20.72
C ILE A 202 -13.17 -4.65 -20.92
N HIS A 203 -13.22 -5.43 -22.00
CA HIS A 203 -12.19 -6.44 -22.29
C HIS A 203 -10.80 -5.84 -22.46
N ARG A 204 -10.66 -4.67 -23.07
CA ARG A 204 -9.36 -3.96 -23.16
C ARG A 204 -8.84 -3.61 -21.78
N TYR A 205 -9.69 -3.10 -20.90
CA TYR A 205 -9.31 -2.78 -19.53
C TYR A 205 -8.92 -4.03 -18.72
N GLU A 206 -9.71 -5.09 -18.79
CA GLU A 206 -9.45 -6.35 -18.08
C GLU A 206 -8.14 -6.99 -18.54
N ASN A 207 -7.87 -6.99 -19.85
CA ASN A 207 -6.61 -7.48 -20.41
C ASN A 207 -5.40 -6.65 -19.91
N ALA A 208 -5.53 -5.33 -19.82
CA ALA A 208 -4.48 -4.47 -19.27
C ALA A 208 -4.24 -4.75 -17.78
N LEU A 209 -5.31 -4.92 -16.99
CA LEU A 209 -5.21 -5.32 -15.58
C LEU A 209 -4.52 -6.67 -15.40
N LEU A 210 -4.89 -7.65 -16.22
CA LEU A 210 -4.27 -8.98 -16.18
C LEU A 210 -2.78 -8.90 -16.53
N ALA A 211 -2.41 -8.16 -17.57
CA ALA A 211 -1.03 -7.96 -17.97
C ALA A 211 -0.21 -7.26 -16.87
N ARG A 212 -0.77 -6.20 -16.27
CA ARG A 212 -0.19 -5.52 -15.10
C ARG A 212 0.05 -6.48 -13.94
N ASN A 213 -0.97 -7.23 -13.53
CA ASN A 213 -0.89 -8.14 -12.39
C ASN A 213 0.13 -9.27 -12.64
N ASN A 214 0.23 -9.77 -13.87
CA ASN A 214 1.26 -10.75 -14.25
C ASN A 214 2.67 -10.18 -14.10
N LYS A 215 2.92 -8.92 -14.52
CA LYS A 215 4.22 -8.27 -14.35
C LYS A 215 4.56 -8.05 -12.88
N LEU A 216 3.60 -7.59 -12.07
CA LEU A 216 3.80 -7.44 -10.62
C LEU A 216 4.11 -8.78 -9.94
N LYS A 217 3.42 -9.85 -10.34
CA LYS A 217 3.69 -11.21 -9.84
C LYS A 217 5.08 -11.69 -10.24
N GLN A 218 5.52 -11.43 -11.49
CA GLN A 218 6.87 -11.75 -11.93
C GLN A 218 7.92 -10.98 -11.11
N ALA A 219 7.72 -9.68 -10.90
CA ALA A 219 8.61 -8.85 -10.08
C ALA A 219 8.72 -9.40 -8.65
N GLN A 220 7.59 -9.76 -8.03
CA GLN A 220 7.58 -10.33 -6.69
C GLN A 220 8.28 -11.71 -6.64
N THR A 221 8.09 -12.54 -7.66
CA THR A 221 8.79 -13.84 -7.77
C THR A 221 10.29 -13.66 -7.85
N LEU A 222 10.77 -12.69 -8.64
CA LEU A 222 12.19 -12.34 -8.71
C LEU A 222 12.72 -11.88 -7.35
N LEU A 223 12.04 -10.96 -6.68
CA LEU A 223 12.45 -10.49 -5.35
C LEU A 223 12.49 -11.63 -4.31
N ASN A 224 11.51 -12.52 -4.34
CA ASN A 224 11.47 -13.68 -3.44
C ASN A 224 12.62 -14.70 -3.74
N SER A 225 13.15 -14.73 -4.96
CA SER A 225 14.26 -15.61 -5.32
C SER A 225 15.60 -15.19 -4.72
N ILE A 226 15.75 -13.94 -4.27
CA ILE A 226 17.01 -13.42 -3.72
C ILE A 226 17.49 -14.25 -2.53
N ASN A 227 16.60 -14.56 -1.60
CA ASN A 227 16.97 -15.35 -0.42
C ASN A 227 17.46 -16.75 -0.78
N SER A 228 16.74 -17.44 -1.68
CA SER A 228 17.13 -18.78 -2.13
C SER A 228 18.45 -18.76 -2.89
N TYR A 229 18.68 -17.74 -3.72
CA TYR A 229 19.95 -17.55 -4.41
C TYR A 229 21.09 -17.34 -3.41
N LEU A 230 20.94 -16.42 -2.47
CA LEU A 230 21.98 -16.11 -1.46
C LEU A 230 22.31 -17.33 -0.60
N LEU A 231 21.30 -18.04 -0.11
CA LEU A 231 21.48 -19.28 0.66
C LEU A 231 22.23 -20.34 -0.17
N GLY A 232 21.89 -20.51 -1.44
CA GLY A 232 22.55 -21.44 -2.35
C GLY A 232 24.02 -21.09 -2.60
N GLU A 233 24.33 -19.81 -2.86
CA GLU A 233 25.72 -19.33 -3.04
C GLU A 233 26.54 -19.51 -1.77
N LEU A 234 25.97 -19.24 -0.61
CA LEU A 234 26.61 -19.43 0.69
C LEU A 234 26.64 -20.90 1.14
N GLY A 235 25.86 -21.78 0.52
CA GLY A 235 25.73 -23.18 0.91
C GLY A 235 25.06 -23.38 2.27
N ILE A 236 24.15 -22.49 2.63
CA ILE A 236 23.45 -22.52 3.92
C ILE A 236 22.08 -23.18 3.74
N THR A 237 21.73 -24.08 4.64
CA THR A 237 20.38 -24.65 4.77
C THR A 237 19.70 -24.02 5.97
N LEU A 238 18.47 -23.51 5.78
CA LEU A 238 17.69 -22.95 6.89
C LEU A 238 17.29 -24.05 7.87
N PRO A 239 17.36 -23.79 9.17
CA PRO A 239 16.85 -24.73 10.17
C PRO A 239 15.35 -24.96 9.97
N GLU A 240 14.92 -26.21 10.13
CA GLU A 240 13.49 -26.52 10.16
C GLU A 240 12.88 -26.02 11.47
N THR A 241 11.74 -25.35 11.39
CA THR A 241 10.97 -24.93 12.56
C THR A 241 9.95 -26.01 12.90
N ASP A 242 10.17 -26.74 13.98
CA ASP A 242 9.20 -27.70 14.52
C ASP A 242 8.25 -26.97 15.50
N ASN A 243 7.03 -26.67 15.07
CA ASN A 243 6.00 -26.04 15.89
C ASN A 243 5.05 -27.05 16.58
N SER A 244 5.39 -28.34 16.58
CA SER A 244 4.60 -29.38 17.26
C SER A 244 4.53 -29.14 18.78
N LEU A 245 3.52 -29.71 19.43
CA LEU A 245 3.41 -29.65 20.89
C LEU A 245 4.61 -30.33 21.59
N ASN A 246 5.15 -31.38 20.96
CA ASN A 246 6.31 -32.09 21.51
C ASN A 246 7.57 -31.23 21.50
N SER A 247 7.80 -30.42 20.48
CA SER A 247 8.95 -29.52 20.41
C SER A 247 8.88 -28.39 21.45
N ARG A 248 7.70 -28.08 21.97
CA ARG A 248 7.51 -27.06 23.01
C ARG A 248 7.85 -27.56 24.41
N ILE A 249 8.07 -28.87 24.57
CA ILE A 249 8.51 -29.50 25.84
C ILE A 249 10.02 -29.75 25.73
N PHE A 250 10.81 -28.94 26.43
CA PHE A 250 12.27 -29.04 26.42
C PHE A 250 12.83 -28.87 27.82
N THR A 251 14.01 -29.44 28.05
CA THR A 251 14.75 -29.31 29.30
C THR A 251 15.94 -28.38 29.12
N VAL A 252 16.19 -27.53 30.11
CA VAL A 252 17.30 -26.58 30.14
C VAL A 252 18.17 -26.87 31.33
N GLN A 253 19.50 -26.89 31.17
CA GLN A 253 20.41 -27.04 32.29
C GLN A 253 20.41 -25.77 33.13
N MET A 254 20.49 -25.92 34.46
CA MET A 254 20.49 -24.79 35.39
C MET A 254 21.64 -23.79 35.11
N SER A 255 22.78 -24.28 34.62
CA SER A 255 23.90 -23.44 34.16
C SER A 255 23.58 -22.55 32.95
N GLU A 256 22.56 -22.89 32.18
CA GLU A 256 22.13 -22.14 31.01
C GLU A 256 21.08 -21.04 31.35
N VAL A 257 20.55 -21.12 32.58
CA VAL A 257 19.58 -20.16 33.16
C VAL A 257 20.29 -19.02 33.89
N GLY A 258 21.58 -18.78 33.63
CA GLY A 258 22.38 -17.78 34.33
C GLY A 258 21.95 -16.33 34.06
N GLY A 259 21.96 -15.49 35.12
CA GLY A 259 21.83 -14.03 35.01
C GLY A 259 20.45 -13.45 35.36
N GLY A 260 19.55 -14.21 35.99
CA GLY A 260 18.38 -13.63 36.68
C GLY A 260 17.07 -13.53 35.88
N ALA A 261 17.03 -13.89 34.60
CA ALA A 261 15.76 -13.99 33.86
C ALA A 261 15.74 -15.27 33.03
N PHE A 262 14.87 -16.19 33.40
CA PHE A 262 14.52 -17.32 32.56
C PHE A 262 13.48 -16.85 31.54
N ASP A 263 13.88 -16.75 30.26
CA ASP A 263 12.98 -16.51 29.16
C ASP A 263 12.78 -17.81 28.37
N PRO A 264 11.59 -18.46 28.49
CA PRO A 264 11.29 -19.70 27.79
C PRO A 264 11.38 -19.58 26.27
N PHE A 265 10.99 -18.44 25.70
CA PHE A 265 11.02 -18.20 24.27
C PHE A 265 12.45 -18.16 23.72
N THR A 266 13.33 -17.42 24.38
CA THR A 266 14.77 -17.39 24.03
C THR A 266 15.40 -18.77 24.15
N GLN A 267 15.05 -19.55 25.20
CA GLN A 267 15.58 -20.90 25.39
C GLN A 267 15.07 -21.89 24.33
N PHE A 268 13.79 -21.81 24.00
CA PHE A 268 13.20 -22.63 22.96
C PHE A 268 13.86 -22.36 21.58
N ASN A 269 14.13 -21.11 21.26
CA ASN A 269 14.64 -20.70 19.96
C ASN A 269 16.18 -20.64 19.89
N LYS A 270 16.91 -20.93 20.97
CA LYS A 270 18.38 -20.84 20.99
C LYS A 270 19.09 -21.72 19.94
N HIS A 271 18.39 -22.76 19.46
CA HIS A 271 18.90 -23.67 18.43
C HIS A 271 18.60 -23.18 17.00
N TYR A 272 17.72 -22.20 16.83
CA TYR A 272 17.45 -21.61 15.53
C TYR A 272 18.58 -20.64 15.19
N ARG A 273 19.60 -21.15 14.50
CA ARG A 273 20.74 -20.37 14.02
C ARG A 273 20.99 -20.66 12.56
N ILE A 274 21.17 -19.58 11.80
CA ILE A 274 21.52 -19.64 10.37
C ILE A 274 23.03 -19.45 10.29
N GLU A 275 23.77 -20.57 10.31
CA GLU A 275 25.22 -20.59 10.30
C GLU A 275 25.75 -21.79 9.49
N GLY A 276 27.05 -21.86 9.31
CA GLY A 276 27.69 -22.90 8.51
C GLY A 276 27.82 -22.52 7.03
N GLY A 277 27.71 -23.51 6.14
CA GLY A 277 27.83 -23.31 4.71
C GLY A 277 29.26 -23.50 4.18
N LYS A 278 29.54 -22.91 2.99
CA LYS A 278 30.81 -23.07 2.26
C LYS A 278 31.94 -22.23 2.81
N TYR A 279 31.62 -21.17 3.55
CA TYR A 279 32.59 -20.14 3.96
C TYR A 279 32.78 -20.11 5.47
N PRO A 280 33.95 -19.63 5.96
CA PRO A 280 34.13 -19.36 7.39
C PRO A 280 33.04 -18.42 7.91
N ASN A 281 32.65 -18.65 9.15
CA ASN A 281 31.70 -17.78 9.84
C ASN A 281 32.45 -16.94 10.89
N GLU A 282 32.25 -15.64 10.84
CA GLU A 282 32.81 -14.67 11.78
C GLU A 282 31.71 -14.02 12.59
N ARG A 283 31.99 -13.71 13.85
CA ARG A 283 31.07 -12.96 14.68
C ARG A 283 30.90 -11.54 14.14
N LEU A 284 29.67 -11.04 14.17
CA LEU A 284 29.36 -9.70 13.65
C LEU A 284 30.19 -8.60 14.33
N ASP A 285 30.41 -8.68 15.66
CA ASP A 285 31.22 -7.71 16.39
C ASP A 285 32.72 -7.74 16.01
N ASN A 286 33.23 -8.81 15.42
CA ASN A 286 34.59 -8.86 14.90
C ASN A 286 34.77 -8.05 13.61
N ILE A 287 33.76 -8.06 12.73
CA ILE A 287 33.85 -7.59 11.35
C ILE A 287 33.06 -6.32 11.07
N ALA A 288 32.15 -5.90 11.96
CA ALA A 288 31.32 -4.71 11.81
C ALA A 288 31.28 -3.86 13.07
N PHE A 289 31.01 -2.57 12.88
CA PHE A 289 30.65 -1.66 13.97
C PHE A 289 29.14 -1.75 14.22
N LEU A 290 28.77 -1.72 15.51
CA LEU A 290 27.38 -1.65 15.96
C LEU A 290 27.24 -0.42 16.84
N GLN A 291 26.48 0.58 16.39
CA GLN A 291 26.27 1.85 17.06
C GLN A 291 24.80 2.08 17.33
N LYS A 292 24.45 2.66 18.47
CA LYS A 292 23.08 3.11 18.71
C LYS A 292 22.80 4.36 17.89
N GLY A 293 21.60 4.45 17.32
CA GLY A 293 21.11 5.69 16.74
C GLY A 293 20.94 6.79 17.79
N GLN A 294 20.71 7.99 17.32
CA GLN A 294 20.53 9.19 18.16
C GLN A 294 19.04 9.44 18.33
N SER A 295 18.52 9.25 19.53
CA SER A 295 17.09 9.50 19.81
C SER A 295 16.70 10.94 19.46
N ILE A 296 15.56 11.08 18.78
CA ILE A 296 14.94 12.36 18.45
C ILE A 296 13.43 12.26 18.75
N THR A 297 12.86 13.31 19.34
CA THR A 297 11.42 13.38 19.59
C THR A 297 10.71 14.05 18.40
N SER A 298 9.39 13.88 18.30
CA SER A 298 8.59 14.55 17.26
C SER A 298 8.74 16.07 17.28
N ASP A 299 8.93 16.65 18.45
CA ASP A 299 9.05 18.10 18.65
C ASP A 299 10.44 18.65 18.21
N ASP A 300 11.46 17.79 18.17
CA ASP A 300 12.80 18.12 17.74
C ASP A 300 13.00 17.94 16.23
N ILE A 301 12.04 17.32 15.53
CA ILE A 301 12.13 17.10 14.08
C ILE A 301 11.91 18.43 13.35
N VAL A 302 12.95 18.90 12.68
CA VAL A 302 12.85 20.01 11.72
C VAL A 302 12.74 19.41 10.32
N SER A 303 11.64 19.66 9.63
CA SER A 303 11.37 19.11 8.29
C SER A 303 12.52 19.36 7.33
N GLY A 304 12.93 18.34 6.57
CA GLY A 304 14.04 18.36 5.62
C GLY A 304 14.07 17.11 4.76
N ASP A 305 15.23 16.84 4.13
CA ASP A 305 15.36 15.83 3.08
C ASP A 305 15.82 14.45 3.59
N TYR A 306 16.24 14.34 4.86
CA TYR A 306 16.82 13.11 5.37
C TYR A 306 15.79 12.27 6.12
N PRO A 307 15.46 11.04 5.65
CA PRO A 307 14.53 10.15 6.33
C PRO A 307 14.98 9.86 7.77
N VAL A 308 14.04 9.91 8.72
CA VAL A 308 14.27 9.52 10.12
C VAL A 308 13.96 8.03 10.27
N ILE A 309 15.00 7.22 10.51
CA ILE A 309 14.88 5.78 10.68
C ILE A 309 14.76 5.44 12.15
N ALA A 310 13.63 4.86 12.54
CA ALA A 310 13.32 4.50 13.92
C ALA A 310 12.84 3.03 14.01
N GLY A 311 12.00 2.69 14.99
CA GLY A 311 11.54 1.33 15.28
C GLY A 311 10.52 0.72 14.30
N GLY A 312 10.22 1.39 13.16
CA GLY A 312 9.24 0.93 12.17
C GLY A 312 9.85 0.26 10.94
N GLN A 313 8.98 -0.14 10.00
CA GLN A 313 9.34 -0.61 8.66
C GLN A 313 9.26 0.50 7.60
N THR A 314 8.88 1.70 8.00
CA THR A 314 8.76 2.89 7.14
C THR A 314 9.34 4.08 7.86
N SER A 315 9.68 5.12 7.09
CA SER A 315 10.16 6.41 7.60
C SER A 315 9.12 7.50 7.33
N PRO A 316 8.14 7.71 8.23
CA PRO A 316 7.08 8.69 8.04
C PRO A 316 7.55 10.14 8.22
N TYR A 317 8.75 10.34 8.76
CA TYR A 317 9.32 11.65 9.07
C TYR A 317 10.64 11.88 8.33
N SER A 318 10.93 13.15 8.01
CA SER A 318 12.21 13.59 7.47
C SER A 318 12.78 14.71 8.33
N HIS A 319 14.10 14.77 8.46
CA HIS A 319 14.84 15.78 9.24
C HIS A 319 15.77 16.59 8.34
N ASN A 320 16.15 17.78 8.76
CA ASN A 320 17.04 18.68 8.01
C ASN A 320 18.54 18.35 8.16
N VAL A 321 18.89 17.41 9.04
CA VAL A 321 20.27 16.95 9.29
C VAL A 321 20.30 15.43 9.20
N CYS A 322 21.36 14.90 8.56
CA CYS A 322 21.68 13.47 8.61
C CYS A 322 22.77 13.20 9.66
N ASN A 323 22.71 12.06 10.32
CA ASN A 323 23.79 11.56 11.19
C ASN A 323 24.58 10.40 10.56
N HIS A 324 24.09 9.84 9.43
CA HIS A 324 24.81 8.87 8.60
C HIS A 324 24.68 9.23 7.12
N LYS A 325 25.81 9.14 6.38
CA LYS A 325 25.86 9.55 4.96
C LYS A 325 25.41 8.46 3.96
N GLY A 326 24.98 7.31 4.45
CA GLY A 326 24.66 6.15 3.65
C GLY A 326 25.67 5.02 3.79
N ASN A 327 25.47 3.93 3.05
CA ASN A 327 26.19 2.65 3.15
C ASN A 327 26.15 2.09 4.59
N VAL A 328 24.97 2.10 5.19
CA VAL A 328 24.74 1.61 6.54
C VAL A 328 23.50 0.72 6.61
N ILE A 329 23.49 -0.18 7.57
CA ILE A 329 22.36 -1.02 7.90
C ILE A 329 21.75 -0.53 9.19
N THR A 330 20.42 -0.45 9.27
CA THR A 330 19.73 -0.21 10.53
C THR A 330 18.96 -1.46 10.94
N VAL A 331 18.97 -1.75 12.24
CA VAL A 331 18.15 -2.78 12.86
C VAL A 331 17.28 -2.10 13.91
N SER A 332 15.96 -2.13 13.73
CA SER A 332 15.00 -1.50 14.64
C SER A 332 15.21 -1.97 16.08
N ALA A 333 15.32 -1.03 17.03
CA ALA A 333 15.66 -1.35 18.41
C ALA A 333 14.44 -1.70 19.26
N SER A 334 13.25 -1.12 18.98
CA SER A 334 12.06 -1.27 19.81
C SER A 334 10.76 -1.36 19.02
N GLY A 335 9.68 -1.79 19.72
CA GLY A 335 8.34 -1.88 19.16
C GLY A 335 8.05 -3.19 18.42
N ALA A 336 6.88 -3.27 17.80
CA ALA A 336 6.38 -4.48 17.14
C ALA A 336 7.31 -5.00 16.03
N TYR A 337 8.11 -4.10 15.43
CA TYR A 337 9.06 -4.41 14.37
C TYR A 337 10.52 -4.40 14.83
N SER A 338 10.76 -4.49 16.15
CA SER A 338 12.15 -4.57 16.67
C SER A 338 12.89 -5.74 16.04
N GLY A 339 14.10 -5.49 15.56
CA GLY A 339 14.88 -6.45 14.78
C GLY A 339 14.73 -6.33 13.26
N TYR A 340 13.85 -5.46 12.73
CA TYR A 340 13.73 -5.26 11.29
C TYR A 340 15.01 -4.69 10.69
N VAL A 341 15.54 -5.36 9.65
CA VAL A 341 16.79 -5.02 8.98
C VAL A 341 16.52 -4.18 7.75
N TRP A 342 17.17 -2.99 7.66
CA TRP A 342 17.05 -2.11 6.51
C TRP A 342 18.42 -1.61 6.07
N TYR A 343 18.72 -1.65 4.78
CA TYR A 343 19.95 -1.09 4.20
C TYR A 343 19.67 0.27 3.57
N HIS A 344 20.57 1.21 3.81
CA HIS A 344 20.48 2.57 3.29
C HIS A 344 21.77 2.92 2.54
N ASP A 345 21.64 3.15 1.25
CA ASP A 345 22.70 3.65 0.37
C ASP A 345 22.70 5.19 0.25
N TYR A 346 21.74 5.83 0.92
CA TYR A 346 21.49 7.27 0.95
C TYR A 346 21.62 7.83 2.38
N PRO A 347 21.80 9.19 2.54
CA PRO A 347 21.90 9.80 3.85
C PRO A 347 20.60 9.65 4.65
N ILE A 348 20.75 9.35 5.95
CA ILE A 348 19.63 9.14 6.89
C ILE A 348 19.90 9.82 8.24
N PHE A 349 18.84 10.02 9.01
CA PHE A 349 18.92 10.25 10.45
C PHE A 349 18.51 8.97 11.20
N ALA A 350 19.48 8.23 11.71
CA ALA A 350 19.24 7.01 12.47
C ALA A 350 18.86 7.36 13.92
N SER A 351 17.67 6.95 14.35
CA SER A 351 17.11 7.24 15.68
C SER A 351 17.01 5.99 16.55
N ASP A 352 15.83 5.41 16.72
CA ASP A 352 15.60 4.22 17.57
C ASP A 352 15.96 2.93 16.83
N CYS A 353 17.24 2.77 16.51
CA CYS A 353 17.78 1.61 15.82
C CYS A 353 19.24 1.36 16.21
N THR A 354 19.73 0.16 15.90
CA THR A 354 21.17 -0.15 15.87
C THR A 354 21.67 0.07 14.46
N VAL A 355 22.70 0.91 14.28
CA VAL A 355 23.37 1.14 13.00
C VAL A 355 24.56 0.19 12.90
N ILE A 356 24.65 -0.53 11.78
CA ILE A 356 25.68 -1.53 11.52
C ILE A 356 26.35 -1.19 10.19
N PHE A 357 27.69 -1.23 10.16
CA PHE A 357 28.48 -1.08 8.94
C PHE A 357 29.83 -1.79 9.09
N SER A 358 30.44 -2.14 7.99
CA SER A 358 31.70 -2.86 7.95
C SER A 358 32.83 -2.10 8.67
N LYS A 359 33.73 -2.82 9.32
CA LYS A 359 34.99 -2.25 9.86
C LYS A 359 36.04 -2.04 8.76
N ASP A 360 36.04 -2.92 7.75
CA ASP A 360 36.90 -2.80 6.58
C ASP A 360 36.17 -3.29 5.32
N GLU A 361 35.81 -2.35 4.45
CA GLU A 361 35.14 -2.62 3.16
C GLU A 361 35.99 -3.47 2.19
N ASN A 362 37.27 -3.72 2.49
CA ASN A 362 38.08 -4.62 1.72
C ASN A 362 37.90 -6.08 2.14
N GLU A 363 37.49 -6.32 3.37
CA GLU A 363 37.21 -7.66 3.90
C GLU A 363 35.71 -7.99 3.82
N LEU A 364 34.85 -7.05 4.22
CA LEU A 364 33.41 -7.20 4.26
C LEU A 364 32.72 -5.99 3.62
N ILE A 365 31.94 -6.21 2.60
CA ILE A 365 31.13 -5.16 1.96
C ILE A 365 29.84 -4.98 2.76
N THR A 366 29.55 -3.76 3.19
CA THR A 366 28.35 -3.46 4.01
C THR A 366 27.06 -3.84 3.32
N GLU A 367 26.93 -3.66 2.00
CA GLU A 367 25.75 -4.10 1.24
C GLU A 367 25.59 -5.64 1.25
N PHE A 368 26.71 -6.39 1.13
CA PHE A 368 26.67 -7.85 1.27
C PHE A 368 26.19 -8.27 2.66
N LEU A 369 26.73 -7.64 3.71
CA LEU A 369 26.30 -7.87 5.09
C LEU A 369 24.80 -7.60 5.25
N ALA A 370 24.29 -6.55 4.61
CA ALA A 370 22.86 -6.24 4.66
C ALA A 370 22.01 -7.37 4.09
N GLU A 371 22.38 -7.95 2.95
CA GLU A 371 21.65 -9.06 2.35
C GLU A 371 21.73 -10.32 3.23
N VAL A 372 22.87 -10.60 3.84
CA VAL A 372 23.02 -11.70 4.80
C VAL A 372 22.13 -11.49 6.03
N LEU A 373 22.11 -10.27 6.60
CA LEU A 373 21.25 -9.97 7.76
C LEU A 373 19.76 -10.05 7.43
N LYS A 374 19.35 -9.70 6.19
CA LYS A 374 17.96 -9.88 5.73
C LYS A 374 17.57 -11.36 5.68
N VAL A 375 18.45 -12.24 5.19
CA VAL A 375 18.21 -13.69 5.25
C VAL A 375 18.10 -14.18 6.69
N LYS A 376 18.87 -13.59 7.61
CA LYS A 376 18.81 -13.86 9.06
C LYS A 376 17.67 -13.15 9.78
N GLN A 377 16.75 -12.49 9.08
CA GLN A 377 15.68 -11.70 9.68
C GLN A 377 14.89 -12.47 10.75
N GLN A 378 14.58 -13.76 10.50
CA GLN A 378 13.89 -14.60 11.46
C GLN A 378 14.75 -14.86 12.71
N GLU A 379 16.04 -15.16 12.53
CA GLU A 379 16.98 -15.33 13.65
C GLU A 379 17.08 -14.04 14.49
N ILE A 380 17.09 -12.89 13.85
CA ILE A 380 17.11 -11.59 14.54
C ILE A 380 15.80 -11.32 15.30
N TYR A 381 14.64 -11.66 14.74
CA TYR A 381 13.36 -11.56 15.46
C TYR A 381 13.32 -12.43 16.71
N LEU A 382 13.97 -13.60 16.69
CA LEU A 382 14.07 -14.46 17.85
C LEU A 382 14.99 -13.91 18.98
N LEU A 383 15.71 -12.80 18.71
CA LEU A 383 16.47 -12.06 19.73
C LEU A 383 15.62 -11.05 20.52
N GLN A 384 14.34 -10.85 20.13
CA GLN A 384 13.44 -9.93 20.83
C GLN A 384 13.27 -10.30 22.31
N LYS A 385 13.33 -9.30 23.18
CA LYS A 385 13.13 -9.41 24.62
C LYS A 385 12.10 -8.40 25.10
N GLY A 386 11.27 -8.78 26.06
CA GLY A 386 10.23 -7.94 26.65
C GLY A 386 8.82 -8.30 26.18
N ALA A 387 7.91 -8.53 27.14
CA ALA A 387 6.55 -9.01 26.88
C ALA A 387 5.58 -7.90 26.39
N GLY A 388 5.77 -6.65 26.83
CA GLY A 388 4.88 -5.53 26.45
C GLY A 388 5.37 -4.73 25.26
N GLN A 389 6.66 -4.48 25.20
CA GLN A 389 7.33 -3.80 24.09
C GLN A 389 8.62 -4.57 23.76
N PRO A 390 8.65 -5.31 22.64
CA PRO A 390 9.82 -6.07 22.25
C PRO A 390 11.03 -5.16 21.96
N HIS A 391 12.23 -5.60 22.36
CA HIS A 391 13.48 -4.92 22.07
C HIS A 391 14.52 -5.88 21.52
N VAL A 392 15.34 -5.43 20.57
CA VAL A 392 16.54 -6.10 20.08
C VAL A 392 17.75 -5.26 20.44
N TYR A 393 18.72 -5.87 21.15
CA TYR A 393 19.87 -5.14 21.68
C TYR A 393 21.14 -5.35 20.83
N PRO A 394 22.00 -4.33 20.69
CA PRO A 394 23.27 -4.43 19.96
C PRO A 394 24.15 -5.59 20.43
N ASN A 395 24.19 -5.88 21.76
CA ASN A 395 24.98 -6.97 22.32
C ASN A 395 24.51 -8.37 21.93
N ASP A 396 23.24 -8.52 21.55
CA ASP A 396 22.72 -9.81 21.07
C ASP A 396 22.96 -9.93 19.55
N LEU A 397 22.80 -8.84 18.80
CA LEU A 397 23.17 -8.78 17.36
C LEU A 397 24.66 -9.04 17.16
N ALA A 398 25.52 -8.53 18.04
CA ALA A 398 26.96 -8.69 18.01
C ALA A 398 27.43 -10.16 17.94
N LYS A 399 26.61 -11.10 18.45
CA LYS A 399 26.91 -12.52 18.52
C LYS A 399 26.50 -13.31 17.28
N LEU A 400 25.83 -12.67 16.31
CA LEU A 400 25.43 -13.33 15.07
C LEU A 400 26.67 -13.80 14.29
N ASN A 401 26.61 -15.03 13.78
CA ASN A 401 27.63 -15.57 12.92
C ASN A 401 27.35 -15.21 11.46
N ILE A 402 28.30 -14.59 10.79
CA ILE A 402 28.19 -14.07 9.43
C ILE A 402 29.12 -14.86 8.53
N PRO A 403 28.64 -15.53 7.48
CA PRO A 403 29.50 -16.16 6.49
C PRO A 403 30.33 -15.10 5.76
N LEU A 404 31.64 -15.31 5.70
CA LEU A 404 32.59 -14.35 5.14
C LEU A 404 33.31 -14.96 3.93
N PRO A 405 32.71 -14.92 2.72
CA PRO A 405 33.42 -15.23 1.48
C PRO A 405 34.44 -14.15 1.15
N ASP A 406 35.35 -14.46 0.22
CA ASP A 406 36.28 -13.46 -0.28
C ASP A 406 35.55 -12.29 -1.00
N LYS A 407 36.21 -11.14 -1.09
CA LYS A 407 35.62 -9.93 -1.66
C LYS A 407 35.10 -10.11 -3.10
N PRO A 408 35.80 -10.78 -4.03
CA PRO A 408 35.27 -11.05 -5.37
C PRO A 408 33.95 -11.82 -5.36
N THR A 409 33.81 -12.80 -4.46
CA THR A 409 32.57 -13.57 -4.28
C THR A 409 31.43 -12.68 -3.74
N GLN A 410 31.71 -11.84 -2.72
CA GLN A 410 30.75 -10.87 -2.22
C GLN A 410 30.27 -9.93 -3.33
N GLN A 411 31.18 -9.38 -4.13
CA GLN A 411 30.87 -8.51 -5.27
C GLN A 411 29.98 -9.20 -6.31
N LYS A 412 30.31 -10.46 -6.66
CA LYS A 412 29.51 -11.28 -7.59
C LYS A 412 28.06 -11.45 -7.07
N ILE A 413 27.93 -11.78 -5.78
CA ILE A 413 26.62 -11.96 -5.13
C ILE A 413 25.82 -10.65 -5.15
N ILE A 414 26.42 -9.53 -4.75
CA ILE A 414 25.79 -8.21 -4.76
C ILE A 414 25.34 -7.85 -6.18
N ALA A 415 26.23 -7.96 -7.17
CA ALA A 415 25.91 -7.62 -8.55
C ALA A 415 24.70 -8.43 -9.08
N HIS A 416 24.63 -9.72 -8.75
CA HIS A 416 23.48 -10.54 -9.12
C HIS A 416 22.17 -10.10 -8.42
N ILE A 417 22.23 -9.83 -7.11
CA ILE A 417 21.06 -9.34 -6.35
C ILE A 417 20.59 -7.97 -6.88
N GLN A 418 21.52 -7.07 -7.19
CA GLN A 418 21.21 -5.76 -7.78
C GLN A 418 20.55 -5.91 -9.16
N ALA A 419 21.02 -6.86 -9.99
CA ALA A 419 20.40 -7.15 -11.28
C ALA A 419 18.96 -7.67 -11.12
N ILE A 420 18.70 -8.56 -10.15
CA ILE A 420 17.33 -9.02 -9.82
C ILE A 420 16.46 -7.85 -9.40
N LYS A 421 16.93 -6.99 -8.49
CA LYS A 421 16.19 -5.80 -8.00
C LYS A 421 15.88 -4.83 -9.15
N ALA A 422 16.87 -4.57 -10.02
CA ALA A 422 16.69 -3.71 -11.19
C ALA A 422 15.65 -4.28 -12.16
N GLN A 423 15.69 -5.57 -12.44
CA GLN A 423 14.71 -6.23 -13.28
C GLN A 423 13.29 -6.19 -12.67
N ALA A 424 13.17 -6.43 -11.36
CA ALA A 424 11.89 -6.32 -10.66
C ALA A 424 11.34 -4.88 -10.71
N ALA A 425 12.18 -3.87 -10.50
CA ALA A 425 11.78 -2.45 -10.59
C ALA A 425 11.32 -2.09 -12.02
N THR A 426 12.00 -2.60 -13.05
CA THR A 426 11.59 -2.41 -14.45
C THR A 426 10.21 -3.02 -14.69
N LEU A 427 9.96 -4.25 -14.24
CA LEU A 427 8.64 -4.89 -14.37
C LEU A 427 7.54 -4.14 -13.64
N GLN A 428 7.83 -3.59 -12.47
CA GLN A 428 6.88 -2.74 -11.72
C GLN A 428 6.56 -1.45 -12.48
N ALA A 429 7.57 -0.76 -13.01
CA ALA A 429 7.39 0.44 -13.81
C ALA A 429 6.59 0.17 -15.09
N GLU A 430 6.90 -0.90 -15.81
CA GLU A 430 6.15 -1.33 -16.99
C GLU A 430 4.70 -1.70 -16.67
N ALA A 431 4.44 -2.31 -15.50
CA ALA A 431 3.09 -2.63 -15.05
C ALA A 431 2.23 -1.37 -14.86
N GLU A 432 2.78 -0.35 -14.20
CA GLU A 432 2.08 0.93 -14.00
C GLU A 432 1.90 1.70 -15.32
N GLN A 433 2.89 1.68 -16.19
CA GLN A 433 2.79 2.31 -17.51
C GLN A 433 1.71 1.67 -18.38
N LEU A 434 1.62 0.33 -18.42
CA LEU A 434 0.59 -0.40 -19.15
C LEU A 434 -0.82 0.01 -18.73
N LEU A 435 -1.06 0.08 -17.41
CA LEU A 435 -2.37 0.46 -16.90
C LEU A 435 -2.69 1.93 -17.19
N SER A 436 -1.71 2.81 -17.05
CA SER A 436 -1.88 4.24 -17.35
C SER A 436 -2.22 4.46 -18.83
N GLN A 437 -1.51 3.78 -19.73
CA GLN A 437 -1.80 3.85 -21.18
C GLN A 437 -3.19 3.32 -21.51
N ALA A 438 -3.55 2.14 -20.96
CA ALA A 438 -4.86 1.56 -21.17
C ALA A 438 -6.00 2.48 -20.66
N LYS A 439 -5.84 3.11 -19.49
CA LYS A 439 -6.82 4.08 -18.98
C LYS A 439 -7.00 5.26 -19.92
N ALA A 440 -5.90 5.82 -20.44
CA ALA A 440 -5.94 6.94 -21.37
C ALA A 440 -6.63 6.56 -22.72
N GLU A 441 -6.29 5.39 -23.26
CA GLU A 441 -6.94 4.88 -24.48
C GLU A 441 -8.43 4.63 -24.27
N ILE A 442 -8.82 4.01 -23.16
CA ILE A 442 -10.21 3.75 -22.79
C ILE A 442 -10.98 5.07 -22.63
N GLU A 443 -10.40 6.05 -21.96
CA GLU A 443 -11.03 7.36 -21.83
C GLU A 443 -11.24 8.02 -23.20
N GLN A 444 -10.27 7.94 -24.10
CA GLN A 444 -10.44 8.41 -25.47
C GLN A 444 -11.56 7.68 -26.22
N MET A 445 -11.67 6.35 -26.06
CA MET A 445 -12.77 5.58 -26.67
C MET A 445 -14.13 5.98 -26.10
N ILE A 446 -14.24 6.17 -24.79
CA ILE A 446 -15.45 6.61 -24.10
C ILE A 446 -15.85 8.03 -24.57
N LEU A 447 -14.91 8.95 -24.64
CA LEU A 447 -15.18 10.35 -25.01
C LEU A 447 -15.31 10.53 -26.52
N GLY A 448 -14.55 9.79 -27.34
CA GLY A 448 -14.59 9.85 -28.80
C GLY A 448 -15.89 9.32 -29.39
N GLY A 449 -16.54 8.37 -28.78
CA GLY A 449 -17.88 7.89 -29.19
C GLY A 449 -19.03 8.83 -28.85
N ALA A 450 -18.74 9.90 -28.08
CA ALA A 450 -19.71 10.92 -27.67
C ALA A 450 -19.64 12.23 -28.48
N GLN A 451 -18.76 12.32 -29.50
CA GLN A 451 -18.60 13.48 -30.39
C GLN A 451 -19.67 13.53 -31.51
#